data_99d1aac85dadf1214b365b1bc6c3dda3
#
_entry.id   99d1aac85dadf1214b365b1bc6c3dda3
#
_cell.length_a   1.000
_cell.length_b   1.000
_cell.length_c   1.000
_cell.angle_alpha   90.00
_cell.angle_beta   90.00
_cell.angle_gamma   90.00
#
_symmetry.space_group_name_H-M   'P 1'
#
loop_
_entity.id
_entity.type
_entity.pdbx_description
1 polymer ?
#
loop_
_entity_poly.entity_id
_entity_poly.type
_entity_poly.pdbx_seq_one_letter_code
_entity_poly.pdbx_strand_id
1 'polypeptide(L)'
;CLSTWGVSITSNCKSPEAAWLFIQFMLNPENTKDLVLATEGADIPVRSSLLLAEDLNASYEHFAIMNDIVSTEGHTWAYPKTNCTTAIMEALAVHVQNAILGTESIEQALSSAKAEIDALLAD
;
A
#
# COMPACT_ATOMS: atom_id res chain seq x y z
N CYS A 1 -6.04 -2.82 -0.40
CA CYS A 1 -4.97 -3.56 0.28
C CYS A 1 -4.09 -2.60 1.06
N LEU A 2 -3.74 -2.95 2.30
CA LEU A 2 -2.79 -2.19 3.12
C LEU A 2 -1.38 -2.77 2.91
N SER A 3 -0.48 -1.95 2.38
CA SER A 3 0.93 -2.28 2.19
C SER A 3 1.80 -1.12 2.64
N THR A 4 2.88 -1.40 3.33
CA THR A 4 3.84 -0.39 3.80
C THR A 4 5.26 -0.86 3.53
N TRP A 5 6.15 0.10 3.35
CA TRP A 5 7.59 -0.14 3.32
C TRP A 5 8.18 0.11 4.69
N GLY A 6 9.13 -0.71 5.08
CA GLY A 6 9.83 -0.59 6.34
C GLY A 6 11.34 -0.47 6.15
N VAL A 7 11.98 0.27 7.06
CA VAL A 7 13.44 0.36 7.12
C VAL A 7 13.91 -0.34 8.39
N SER A 8 14.93 -1.18 8.27
CA SER A 8 15.49 -1.93 9.41
C SER A 8 17.01 -1.86 9.44
N ILE A 9 17.57 -2.07 10.63
CA ILE A 9 19.02 -2.17 10.82
C ILE A 9 19.40 -3.65 10.76
N THR A 10 20.32 -3.98 9.87
CA THR A 10 20.80 -5.36 9.75
C THR A 10 21.71 -5.76 10.92
N SER A 11 21.73 -7.04 11.26
CA SER A 11 22.54 -7.58 12.40
C SER A 11 24.05 -7.39 12.23
N ASN A 12 24.53 -7.23 11.01
CA ASN A 12 25.95 -6.99 10.69
C ASN A 12 26.30 -5.50 10.51
N CYS A 13 25.38 -4.59 10.88
CA CYS A 13 25.63 -3.15 10.79
C CYS A 13 26.82 -2.76 11.68
N LYS A 14 27.79 -2.05 11.11
CA LYS A 14 29.00 -1.59 11.81
C LYS A 14 28.76 -0.38 12.72
N SER A 15 27.70 0.38 12.47
CA SER A 15 27.35 1.61 13.18
C SER A 15 25.85 1.68 13.43
N PRO A 16 25.28 0.81 14.29
CA PRO A 16 23.83 0.75 14.48
C PRO A 16 23.24 2.03 15.05
N GLU A 17 23.99 2.77 15.86
CA GLU A 17 23.58 4.08 16.40
C GLU A 17 23.40 5.12 15.27
N ALA A 18 24.36 5.20 14.36
CA ALA A 18 24.25 6.11 13.20
C ALA A 18 23.11 5.70 12.26
N ALA A 19 22.91 4.40 12.05
CA ALA A 19 21.78 3.89 11.29
C ALA A 19 20.43 4.23 11.95
N TRP A 20 20.36 4.14 13.28
CA TRP A 20 19.17 4.52 14.03
C TRP A 20 18.87 6.03 13.93
N LEU A 21 19.90 6.88 14.04
CA LEU A 21 19.74 8.33 13.84
C LEU A 21 19.23 8.65 12.43
N PHE A 22 19.72 7.94 11.41
CA PHE A 22 19.22 8.10 10.05
C PHE A 22 17.74 7.70 9.93
N ILE A 23 17.33 6.59 10.54
CA ILE A 23 15.92 6.18 10.55
C ILE A 23 15.05 7.23 11.27
N GLN A 24 15.50 7.73 12.41
CA GLN A 24 14.80 8.80 13.13
C GLN A 24 14.67 10.07 12.28
N PHE A 25 15.72 10.45 11.56
CA PHE A 25 15.69 11.57 10.62
C PHE A 25 14.64 11.35 9.53
N MET A 26 14.67 10.19 8.87
CA MET A 26 13.73 9.84 7.81
C MET A 26 12.27 9.86 8.28
N LEU A 27 12.01 9.38 9.50
CA LEU A 27 10.67 9.27 10.08
C LEU A 27 10.24 10.49 10.91
N ASN A 28 11.07 11.53 10.97
CA ASN A 28 10.69 12.78 11.61
C ASN A 28 9.50 13.41 10.85
N PRO A 29 8.45 13.89 11.55
CA PRO A 29 7.27 14.44 10.88
C PRO A 29 7.57 15.58 9.89
N GLU A 30 8.49 16.47 10.23
CA GLU A 30 8.88 17.59 9.36
C GLU A 30 9.54 17.07 8.07
N ASN A 31 10.53 16.19 8.19
CA ASN A 31 11.22 15.60 7.03
C ASN A 31 10.28 14.73 6.18
N THR A 32 9.35 13.99 6.83
CA THR A 32 8.33 13.24 6.11
C THR A 32 7.39 14.18 5.33
N LYS A 33 7.04 15.33 5.91
CA LYS A 33 6.23 16.34 5.24
C LYS A 33 6.96 16.92 4.04
N ASP A 34 8.25 17.24 4.18
CA ASP A 34 9.07 17.74 3.09
C ASP A 34 9.16 16.72 1.95
N LEU A 35 9.28 15.42 2.28
CA LEU A 35 9.25 14.34 1.28
C LEU A 35 7.91 14.29 0.54
N VAL A 36 6.79 14.37 1.25
CA VAL A 36 5.45 14.41 0.66
C VAL A 36 5.32 15.57 -0.33
N LEU A 37 5.81 16.75 0.05
CA LEU A 37 5.78 17.93 -0.82
C LEU A 37 6.70 17.77 -2.04
N ALA A 38 7.90 17.21 -1.84
CA ALA A 38 8.86 16.97 -2.92
C ALA A 38 8.39 15.92 -3.93
N THR A 39 7.54 14.99 -3.52
CA THR A 39 6.95 13.94 -4.37
C THR A 39 5.53 14.28 -4.85
N GLU A 40 5.10 15.52 -4.65
CA GLU A 40 3.77 16.00 -5.05
C GLU A 40 2.63 15.10 -4.51
N GLY A 41 2.78 14.58 -3.29
CA GLY A 41 1.80 13.71 -2.63
C GLY A 41 1.81 12.25 -3.08
N ALA A 42 2.79 11.82 -3.89
CA ALA A 42 2.91 10.42 -4.31
C ALA A 42 3.33 9.50 -3.16
N ASP A 43 4.15 10.01 -2.23
CA ASP A 43 4.51 9.30 -1.01
C ASP A 43 3.50 9.58 0.09
N ILE A 44 2.77 8.54 0.48
CA ILE A 44 1.71 8.64 1.49
C ILE A 44 2.34 8.49 2.88
N PRO A 45 2.19 9.48 3.77
CA PRO A 45 2.76 9.41 5.11
C PRO A 45 2.06 8.34 5.95
N VAL A 46 2.84 7.59 6.73
CA VAL A 46 2.31 6.54 7.63
C VAL A 46 1.75 7.08 8.95
N ARG A 47 1.88 8.38 9.20
CA ARG A 47 1.40 9.02 10.44
C ARG A 47 0.03 9.66 10.21
N SER A 48 -0.97 9.26 11.01
CA SER A 48 -2.29 9.88 10.98
C SER A 48 -2.24 11.39 11.19
N SER A 49 -1.31 11.91 12.00
CA SER A 49 -1.13 13.35 12.21
C SER A 49 -0.72 14.10 10.93
N LEU A 50 -0.03 13.44 9.99
CA LEU A 50 0.29 14.02 8.69
C LEU A 50 -0.84 13.80 7.68
N LEU A 51 -1.49 12.63 7.70
CA LEU A 51 -2.67 12.37 6.87
C LEU A 51 -3.82 13.33 7.17
N LEU A 52 -3.93 13.84 8.39
CA LEU A 52 -4.96 14.80 8.83
C LEU A 52 -4.44 16.24 8.90
N ALA A 53 -3.20 16.52 8.52
CA ALA A 53 -2.65 17.88 8.53
C ALA A 53 -3.40 18.76 7.54
N GLU A 54 -3.92 19.90 8.01
CA GLU A 54 -4.77 20.80 7.23
C GLU A 54 -4.08 21.31 5.95
N ASP A 55 -2.82 21.69 6.08
CA ASP A 55 -2.03 22.20 4.97
C ASP A 55 -1.70 21.15 3.90
N LEU A 56 -1.51 19.88 4.30
CA LEU A 56 -1.34 18.78 3.34
C LEU A 56 -2.68 18.42 2.68
N ASN A 57 -3.77 18.39 3.43
CA ASN A 57 -5.09 18.09 2.89
C ASN A 57 -5.61 19.19 1.96
N ALA A 58 -5.20 20.44 2.13
CA ALA A 58 -5.51 21.51 1.21
C ALA A 58 -4.97 21.27 -0.22
N SER A 59 -3.87 20.54 -0.34
CA SER A 59 -3.24 20.18 -1.62
C SER A 59 -3.49 18.74 -2.05
N TYR A 60 -3.74 17.84 -1.10
CA TYR A 60 -3.83 16.39 -1.30
C TYR A 60 -5.05 15.80 -0.57
N GLU A 61 -6.24 16.08 -1.07
CA GLU A 61 -7.54 15.67 -0.46
C GLU A 61 -7.62 14.15 -0.19
N HIS A 62 -6.91 13.34 -0.96
CA HIS A 62 -6.91 11.88 -0.79
C HIS A 62 -6.31 11.41 0.53
N PHE A 63 -5.51 12.21 1.24
CA PHE A 63 -4.93 11.82 2.53
C PHE A 63 -5.98 11.64 3.62
N ALA A 64 -6.98 12.52 3.68
CA ALA A 64 -8.09 12.37 4.62
C ALA A 64 -8.90 11.09 4.34
N ILE A 65 -9.14 10.80 3.05
CA ILE A 65 -9.82 9.57 2.61
C ILE A 65 -9.00 8.34 2.99
N MET A 66 -7.67 8.38 2.77
CA MET A 66 -6.78 7.29 3.15
C MET A 66 -6.78 7.04 4.66
N ASN A 67 -6.75 8.11 5.46
CA ASN A 67 -6.84 7.99 6.92
C ASN A 67 -8.17 7.34 7.34
N ASP A 68 -9.29 7.73 6.75
CA ASP A 68 -10.60 7.12 7.02
C ASP A 68 -10.61 5.63 6.68
N ILE A 69 -10.15 5.25 5.49
CA ILE A 69 -10.06 3.85 5.06
C ILE A 69 -9.20 3.02 6.01
N VAL A 70 -8.02 3.52 6.42
CA VAL A 70 -7.09 2.79 7.30
C VAL A 70 -7.62 2.68 8.73
N SER A 71 -8.39 3.67 9.18
CA SER A 71 -8.95 3.72 10.53
C SER A 71 -10.26 2.96 10.68
N THR A 72 -10.94 2.64 9.57
CA THR A 72 -12.23 1.95 9.59
C THR A 72 -12.02 0.44 9.53
N GLU A 73 -12.55 -0.27 10.54
CA GLU A 73 -12.46 -1.73 10.60
C GLU A 73 -13.12 -2.39 9.37
N GLY A 74 -12.45 -3.37 8.81
CA GLY A 74 -12.92 -4.11 7.63
C GLY A 74 -12.66 -3.44 6.29
N HIS A 75 -12.21 -2.18 6.25
CA HIS A 75 -11.90 -1.48 5.00
C HIS A 75 -10.49 -1.79 4.45
N THR A 76 -9.64 -2.39 5.26
CA THR A 76 -8.29 -2.79 4.85
C THR A 76 -8.11 -4.31 4.93
N TRP A 77 -7.30 -4.85 4.03
CA TRP A 77 -6.88 -6.24 4.02
C TRP A 77 -5.43 -6.35 3.58
N ALA A 78 -4.75 -7.38 4.05
CA ALA A 78 -3.39 -7.70 3.64
C ALA A 78 -3.41 -8.74 2.52
N TYR A 79 -2.32 -8.84 1.77
CA TYR A 79 -2.15 -9.92 0.79
C TYR A 79 -2.32 -11.28 1.45
N PRO A 80 -2.93 -12.26 0.74
CA PRO A 80 -3.05 -13.63 1.25
C PRO A 80 -1.69 -14.19 1.63
N LYS A 81 -1.58 -14.81 2.81
CA LYS A 81 -0.36 -15.46 3.28
C LYS A 81 -0.26 -16.88 2.71
N THR A 82 0.06 -16.99 1.44
CA THR A 82 0.20 -18.23 0.71
C THR A 82 1.45 -18.21 -0.17
N ASN A 83 1.97 -19.37 -0.54
CA ASN A 83 3.10 -19.49 -1.46
C ASN A 83 2.75 -19.08 -2.91
N CYS A 84 1.47 -19.00 -3.26
CA CYS A 84 0.97 -18.59 -4.57
C CYS A 84 0.44 -17.14 -4.62
N THR A 85 0.75 -16.29 -3.62
CA THR A 85 0.26 -14.90 -3.56
C THR A 85 0.48 -14.12 -4.86
N THR A 86 1.66 -14.22 -5.47
CA THR A 86 1.98 -13.51 -6.71
C THR A 86 1.07 -13.98 -7.85
N ALA A 87 0.88 -15.29 -8.01
CA ALA A 87 0.01 -15.84 -9.04
C ALA A 87 -1.47 -15.41 -8.84
N ILE A 88 -1.94 -15.38 -7.59
CA ILE A 88 -3.28 -14.87 -7.24
C ILE A 88 -3.44 -13.40 -7.68
N MET A 89 -2.44 -12.57 -7.40
CA MET A 89 -2.49 -11.16 -7.76
C MET A 89 -2.43 -10.96 -9.28
N GLU A 90 -1.66 -11.77 -10.01
CA GLU A 90 -1.58 -11.75 -11.45
C GLU A 90 -2.92 -12.15 -12.09
N ALA A 91 -3.52 -13.25 -11.64
CA ALA A 91 -4.83 -13.70 -12.12
C ALA A 91 -5.90 -12.60 -11.93
N LEU A 92 -5.96 -12.02 -10.73
CA LEU A 92 -6.89 -10.94 -10.45
C LEU A 92 -6.64 -9.71 -11.36
N ALA A 93 -5.38 -9.31 -11.54
CA ALA A 93 -5.01 -8.15 -12.36
C ALA A 93 -5.42 -8.32 -13.82
N VAL A 94 -5.22 -9.50 -14.42
CA VAL A 94 -5.59 -9.80 -15.82
C VAL A 94 -7.09 -9.63 -16.02
N HIS A 95 -7.92 -10.26 -15.18
CA HIS A 95 -9.37 -10.20 -15.35
C HIS A 95 -9.94 -8.80 -15.03
N VAL A 96 -9.39 -8.09 -14.03
CA VAL A 96 -9.74 -6.68 -13.78
C VAL A 96 -9.39 -5.81 -14.98
N GLN A 97 -8.22 -6.01 -15.59
CA GLN A 97 -7.82 -5.28 -16.79
C GLN A 97 -8.77 -5.57 -17.98
N ASN A 98 -9.17 -6.83 -18.19
CA ASN A 98 -10.10 -7.22 -19.22
C ASN A 98 -11.47 -6.53 -19.04
N ALA A 99 -11.96 -6.44 -17.81
CA ALA A 99 -13.18 -5.72 -17.50
C ALA A 99 -13.05 -4.21 -17.78
N ILE A 100 -11.93 -3.59 -17.44
CA ILE A 100 -11.65 -2.17 -17.71
C ILE A 100 -11.60 -1.89 -19.22
N LEU A 101 -11.00 -2.80 -19.99
CA LEU A 101 -10.91 -2.72 -21.45
C LEU A 101 -12.23 -3.09 -22.17
N GLY A 102 -13.23 -3.59 -21.43
CA GLY A 102 -14.52 -4.03 -21.99
C GLY A 102 -14.47 -5.33 -22.79
N THR A 103 -13.39 -6.12 -22.64
CA THR A 103 -13.26 -7.45 -23.28
C THR A 103 -13.97 -8.55 -22.50
N GLU A 104 -14.23 -8.32 -21.21
CA GLU A 104 -15.07 -9.16 -20.34
C GLU A 104 -16.10 -8.28 -19.62
N SER A 105 -17.28 -8.83 -19.31
CA SER A 105 -18.17 -8.16 -18.36
C SER A 105 -17.59 -8.23 -16.93
N ILE A 106 -18.02 -7.35 -16.03
CA ILE A 106 -17.58 -7.38 -14.63
C ILE A 106 -17.85 -8.73 -13.99
N GLU A 107 -19.04 -9.31 -14.23
CA GLU A 107 -19.44 -10.61 -13.71
C GLU A 107 -18.56 -11.75 -14.25
N GLN A 108 -18.26 -11.71 -15.56
CA GLN A 108 -17.35 -12.68 -16.18
C GLN A 108 -15.94 -12.57 -15.62
N ALA A 109 -15.39 -11.37 -15.53
CA ALA A 109 -14.06 -11.12 -15.00
C ALA A 109 -13.91 -11.64 -13.55
N LEU A 110 -14.87 -11.32 -12.68
CA LEU A 110 -14.86 -11.79 -11.30
C LEU A 110 -15.00 -13.31 -11.18
N SER A 111 -15.87 -13.92 -12.02
CA SER A 111 -16.06 -15.38 -12.03
C SER A 111 -14.83 -16.12 -12.53
N SER A 112 -14.19 -15.62 -13.60
CA SER A 112 -12.96 -16.19 -14.17
C SER A 112 -11.79 -16.05 -13.21
N ALA A 113 -11.59 -14.86 -12.61
CA ALA A 113 -10.57 -14.64 -11.59
C ALA A 113 -10.75 -15.57 -10.39
N LYS A 114 -11.99 -15.73 -9.91
CA LYS A 114 -12.29 -16.66 -8.82
C LYS A 114 -11.93 -18.09 -9.17
N ALA A 115 -12.31 -18.56 -10.36
CA ALA A 115 -12.05 -19.94 -10.77
C ALA A 115 -10.54 -20.23 -10.86
N GLU A 116 -9.76 -19.29 -11.41
CA GLU A 116 -8.31 -19.41 -11.50
C GLU A 116 -7.65 -19.38 -10.13
N ILE A 117 -8.09 -18.50 -9.23
CA ILE A 117 -7.57 -18.40 -7.86
C ILE A 117 -7.92 -19.65 -7.06
N ASP A 118 -9.14 -20.18 -7.17
CA ASP A 118 -9.54 -21.41 -6.49
C ASP A 118 -8.64 -22.60 -6.95
N ALA A 119 -8.27 -22.67 -8.23
CA ALA A 119 -7.34 -23.68 -8.74
C ALA A 119 -5.93 -23.53 -8.15
N LEU A 120 -5.42 -22.29 -8.05
CA LEU A 120 -4.11 -22.00 -7.44
C LEU A 120 -4.04 -22.33 -5.94
N LEU A 121 -5.18 -22.29 -5.25
CA LEU A 121 -5.27 -22.60 -3.82
C LEU A 121 -5.49 -24.09 -3.53
N ALA A 122 -5.85 -24.88 -4.54
CA ALA A 122 -6.06 -26.33 -4.41
C ALA A 122 -4.78 -27.16 -4.53
N ASP A 123 -3.70 -26.58 -5.07
CA ASP A 123 -2.36 -27.17 -5.20
C ASP A 123 -1.50 -26.87 -3.96
#